data_afacbc1b70cc118e354e82338b5628e0
#
_entry.id   afacbc1b70cc118e354e82338b5628e0
#
_cell.length_a   1.000
_cell.length_b   1.000
_cell.length_c   1.000
_cell.angle_alpha   90.00
_cell.angle_beta   90.00
_cell.angle_gamma   90.00
#
_symmetry.space_group_name_H-M   'P 1'
#
loop_
_entity.id
_entity.type
_entity.pdbx_description
1 polymer ?
#
loop_
_entity_poly.entity_id
_entity_poly.type
_entity_poly.pdbx_seq_one_letter_code
_entity_poly.pdbx_strand_id
1 'polypeptide(L)'
;MNTRDLVLIALFAAIVVVLGFIPPITLGFIPVPITAQSMGVMLAGCILGARRGALAFLLFLLLVAIGLPALSGGRGGLAVFAGPSGGFIIGWVVATFVTGLIAERTVREGQAETRQFIGFFLASVLGGIVVLYAIGMPWVSAVTGTPLMTVAAGSLAFIPGDLLKAAIATLAARAVYAGYPL
;
A
#
# COMPACT_ATOMS: atom_id res chain seq x y z
N MET A 1 -5.56 16.51 -15.30
CA MET A 1 -5.62 16.63 -13.84
C MET A 1 -6.14 18.00 -13.50
N ASN A 2 -7.17 18.08 -12.68
CA ASN A 2 -7.68 19.35 -12.16
C ASN A 2 -7.11 19.64 -10.76
N THR A 3 -7.39 20.83 -10.21
CA THR A 3 -6.90 21.23 -8.87
C THR A 3 -7.35 20.26 -7.78
N ARG A 4 -8.58 19.71 -7.87
CA ARG A 4 -9.10 18.71 -6.93
C ARG A 4 -8.23 17.45 -6.93
N ASP A 5 -7.82 16.97 -8.10
CA ASP A 5 -6.95 15.78 -8.21
C ASP A 5 -5.61 16.01 -7.51
N LEU A 6 -4.99 17.19 -7.71
CA LEU A 6 -3.71 17.54 -7.08
C LEU A 6 -3.83 17.58 -5.54
N VAL A 7 -4.90 18.19 -5.04
CA VAL A 7 -5.16 18.26 -3.59
C VAL A 7 -5.35 16.86 -3.00
N LEU A 8 -6.11 15.98 -3.66
CA LEU A 8 -6.33 14.62 -3.18
C LEU A 8 -5.04 13.78 -3.21
N ILE A 9 -4.23 13.91 -4.25
CA ILE A 9 -2.93 13.24 -4.35
C ILE A 9 -2.00 13.69 -3.21
N ALA A 10 -1.90 14.99 -2.97
CA ALA A 10 -1.07 15.53 -1.89
C ALA A 10 -1.59 15.12 -0.51
N LEU A 11 -2.91 15.14 -0.30
CA LEU A 11 -3.54 14.71 0.95
C LEU A 11 -3.23 13.24 1.26
N PHE A 12 -3.36 12.35 0.27
CA PHE A 12 -3.08 10.94 0.49
C PHE A 12 -1.58 10.67 0.67
N ALA A 13 -0.69 11.38 -0.03
CA ALA A 13 0.74 11.33 0.27
C ALA A 13 1.02 11.73 1.72
N ALA A 14 0.37 12.78 2.23
CA ALA A 14 0.48 13.20 3.64
C ALA A 14 -0.09 12.16 4.61
N ILE A 15 -1.20 11.49 4.29
CA ILE A 15 -1.74 10.39 5.10
C ILE A 15 -0.72 9.26 5.21
N VAL A 16 -0.04 8.90 4.12
CA VAL A 16 1.01 7.86 4.13
C VAL A 16 2.19 8.29 5.02
N VAL A 17 2.56 9.58 5.02
CA VAL A 17 3.57 10.12 5.96
C VAL A 17 3.10 9.94 7.41
N VAL A 18 1.85 10.28 7.72
CA VAL A 18 1.28 10.13 9.07
C VAL A 18 1.28 8.67 9.50
N LEU A 19 0.93 7.72 8.63
CA LEU A 19 1.03 6.30 8.91
C LEU A 19 2.47 5.85 9.20
N GLY A 20 3.46 6.57 8.72
CA GLY A 20 4.88 6.34 9.00
C GLY A 20 5.30 6.66 10.44
N PHE A 21 4.53 7.48 11.18
CA PHE A 21 4.79 7.74 12.61
C PHE A 21 4.43 6.57 13.51
N ILE A 22 3.61 5.61 13.01
CA ILE A 22 3.34 4.38 13.74
C ILE A 22 4.61 3.52 13.72
N PRO A 23 5.14 3.14 14.91
CA PRO A 23 6.36 2.36 15.00
C PRO A 23 6.27 1.06 14.19
N PRO A 24 7.31 0.69 13.44
CA PRO A 24 7.34 -0.57 12.72
C PRO A 24 7.50 -1.75 13.69
N ILE A 25 6.89 -2.88 13.36
CA ILE A 25 7.10 -4.14 14.08
C ILE A 25 8.14 -4.95 13.31
N THR A 26 9.28 -5.22 13.94
CA THR A 26 10.34 -6.04 13.36
C THR A 26 10.25 -7.47 13.87
N LEU A 27 10.23 -8.42 12.93
CA LEU A 27 10.31 -9.84 13.24
C LEU A 27 11.76 -10.29 12.96
N GLY A 28 12.48 -10.78 13.96
CA GLY A 28 13.94 -11.04 13.87
C GLY A 28 14.40 -12.00 12.76
N PHE A 29 13.47 -12.72 12.11
CA PHE A 29 13.75 -13.69 11.05
C PHE A 29 13.52 -13.14 9.63
N ILE A 30 12.99 -11.92 9.48
CA ILE A 30 12.82 -11.24 8.19
C ILE A 30 13.35 -9.81 8.31
N PRO A 31 14.18 -9.37 7.35
CA PRO A 31 14.78 -8.03 7.35
C PRO A 31 13.82 -6.93 6.84
N VAL A 32 12.53 -7.21 6.77
CA VAL A 32 11.49 -6.25 6.35
C VAL A 32 10.51 -6.06 7.51
N PRO A 33 10.31 -4.82 7.99
CA PRO A 33 9.40 -4.55 9.08
C PRO A 33 7.94 -4.56 8.62
N ILE A 34 7.04 -4.94 9.51
CA ILE A 34 5.59 -4.70 9.35
C ILE A 34 5.32 -3.23 9.64
N THR A 35 4.70 -2.52 8.70
CA THR A 35 4.39 -1.10 8.86
C THR A 35 2.91 -0.82 8.60
N ALA A 36 2.39 0.23 9.21
CA ALA A 36 1.04 0.71 8.91
C ALA A 36 0.93 1.31 7.49
N GLN A 37 2.05 1.74 6.90
CA GLN A 37 2.07 2.41 5.60
C GLN A 37 1.55 1.54 4.46
N SER A 38 1.68 0.21 4.54
CA SER A 38 1.10 -0.70 3.54
C SER A 38 -0.44 -0.64 3.50
N MET A 39 -1.11 -0.24 4.60
CA MET A 39 -2.55 0.07 4.57
C MET A 39 -2.86 1.27 3.69
N GLY A 40 -1.95 2.24 3.61
CA GLY A 40 -2.06 3.39 2.71
C GLY A 40 -2.22 2.99 1.24
N VAL A 41 -1.56 1.90 0.81
CA VAL A 41 -1.70 1.31 -0.54
C VAL A 41 -3.15 0.95 -0.83
N MET A 42 -3.76 0.23 0.11
CA MET A 42 -5.15 -0.23 0.02
C MET A 42 -6.13 0.96 0.06
N LEU A 43 -5.92 1.89 1.01
CA LEU A 43 -6.74 3.10 1.15
C LEU A 43 -6.69 3.97 -0.10
N ALA A 44 -5.49 4.31 -0.58
CA ALA A 44 -5.33 5.18 -1.74
C ALA A 44 -5.90 4.53 -3.01
N GLY A 45 -5.67 3.24 -3.22
CA GLY A 45 -6.25 2.51 -4.34
C GLY A 45 -7.77 2.49 -4.30
N CYS A 46 -8.36 2.12 -3.16
CA CYS A 46 -9.80 2.00 -3.02
C CYS A 46 -10.55 3.35 -3.02
N ILE A 47 -9.93 4.45 -2.56
CA ILE A 47 -10.59 5.75 -2.40
C ILE A 47 -10.30 6.70 -3.57
N LEU A 48 -9.07 6.69 -4.09
CA LEU A 48 -8.67 7.58 -5.18
C LEU A 48 -8.75 6.93 -6.56
N GLY A 49 -8.85 5.60 -6.60
CA GLY A 49 -8.74 4.84 -7.83
C GLY A 49 -7.29 4.64 -8.29
N ALA A 50 -7.14 3.99 -9.45
CA ALA A 50 -5.84 3.52 -9.94
C ALA A 50 -4.83 4.66 -10.16
N ARG A 51 -5.19 5.65 -10.96
CA ARG A 51 -4.26 6.70 -11.40
C ARG A 51 -3.88 7.65 -10.27
N ARG A 52 -4.87 8.20 -9.56
CA ARG A 52 -4.63 9.17 -8.47
C ARG A 52 -3.93 8.51 -7.29
N GLY A 53 -4.32 7.28 -6.93
CA GLY A 53 -3.68 6.50 -5.87
C GLY A 53 -2.20 6.23 -6.18
N ALA A 54 -1.88 5.76 -7.39
CA ALA A 54 -0.50 5.55 -7.82
C ALA A 54 0.32 6.85 -7.80
N LEU A 55 -0.26 7.97 -8.25
CA LEU A 55 0.40 9.28 -8.21
C LEU A 55 0.64 9.78 -6.79
N ALA A 56 -0.25 9.49 -5.84
CA ALA A 56 -0.05 9.82 -4.43
C ALA A 56 1.16 9.07 -3.85
N PHE A 57 1.29 7.78 -4.17
CA PHE A 57 2.45 7.00 -3.76
C PHE A 57 3.73 7.40 -4.50
N LEU A 58 3.65 7.74 -5.78
CA LEU A 58 4.80 8.27 -6.50
C LEU A 58 5.30 9.58 -5.88
N LEU A 59 4.40 10.51 -5.56
CA LEU A 59 4.74 11.73 -4.85
C LEU A 59 5.39 11.44 -3.49
N PHE A 60 4.78 10.53 -2.70
CA PHE A 60 5.34 10.10 -1.42
C PHE A 60 6.78 9.54 -1.58
N LEU A 61 7.01 8.66 -2.57
CA LEU A 61 8.32 8.08 -2.81
C LEU A 61 9.35 9.11 -3.30
N LEU A 62 8.93 10.11 -4.08
CA LEU A 62 9.80 11.22 -4.45
C LEU A 62 10.24 12.02 -3.22
N LEU A 63 9.34 12.31 -2.30
CA LEU A 63 9.66 12.98 -1.04
C LEU A 63 10.64 12.13 -0.20
N VAL A 64 10.43 10.82 -0.12
CA VAL A 64 11.37 9.90 0.54
C VAL A 64 12.74 9.93 -0.14
N ALA A 65 12.79 9.90 -1.48
CA ALA A 65 14.02 9.87 -2.25
C ALA A 65 14.90 11.12 -2.06
N ILE A 66 14.27 12.30 -1.94
CA ILE A 66 14.98 13.56 -1.68
C ILE A 66 15.44 13.72 -0.21
N GLY A 67 15.14 12.70 0.65
CA GLY A 67 15.65 12.65 2.01
C GLY A 67 14.62 12.89 3.11
N LEU A 68 13.32 13.09 2.78
CA LEU A 68 12.29 13.22 3.81
C LEU A 68 12.22 11.91 4.64
N PRO A 69 12.38 11.96 5.98
CA PRO A 69 12.34 10.77 6.85
C PRO A 69 10.89 10.28 7.09
N ALA A 70 10.17 10.01 5.99
CA ALA A 70 8.74 9.74 5.99
C ALA A 70 8.39 8.24 6.06
N LEU A 71 9.36 7.35 5.91
CA LEU A 71 9.15 5.91 6.12
C LEU A 71 9.13 5.58 7.61
N SER A 72 8.38 4.55 7.98
CA SER A 72 8.33 4.04 9.36
C SER A 72 9.72 3.83 9.94
N GLY A 73 9.91 4.32 11.18
CA GLY A 73 11.22 4.35 11.82
C GLY A 73 12.09 5.54 11.39
N GLY A 74 11.52 6.60 10.80
CA GLY A 74 12.22 7.82 10.43
C GLY A 74 13.21 7.64 9.27
N ARG A 75 13.01 6.66 8.40
CA ARG A 75 13.89 6.36 7.28
C ARG A 75 13.53 7.20 6.05
N GLY A 76 14.55 7.59 5.27
CA GLY A 76 14.42 8.32 4.02
C GLY A 76 15.73 8.30 3.23
N GLY A 77 15.76 8.99 2.11
CA GLY A 77 16.90 9.05 1.19
C GLY A 77 16.94 7.87 0.20
N LEU A 78 17.81 7.98 -0.81
CA LEU A 78 17.92 6.99 -1.88
C LEU A 78 18.33 5.59 -1.40
N ALA A 79 19.10 5.51 -0.31
CA ALA A 79 19.59 4.24 0.22
C ALA A 79 18.48 3.26 0.62
N VAL A 80 17.30 3.75 1.01
CA VAL A 80 16.17 2.89 1.41
C VAL A 80 15.65 2.01 0.26
N PHE A 81 15.82 2.47 -0.97
CA PHE A 81 15.38 1.75 -2.16
C PHE A 81 16.32 0.59 -2.53
N ALA A 82 17.60 0.67 -2.13
CA ALA A 82 18.56 -0.40 -2.35
C ALA A 82 18.55 -1.47 -1.25
N GLY A 83 17.91 -1.20 -0.11
CA GLY A 83 17.84 -2.13 1.01
C GLY A 83 16.80 -3.25 0.79
N PRO A 84 16.69 -4.20 1.76
CA PRO A 84 15.76 -5.33 1.67
C PRO A 84 14.30 -4.94 1.49
N SER A 85 13.86 -3.83 2.06
CA SER A 85 12.49 -3.33 1.91
C SER A 85 12.24 -2.57 0.59
N GLY A 86 13.28 -2.34 -0.24
CA GLY A 86 13.19 -1.51 -1.45
C GLY A 86 12.14 -1.99 -2.44
N GLY A 87 12.06 -3.30 -2.66
CA GLY A 87 11.05 -3.89 -3.57
C GLY A 87 9.62 -3.68 -3.09
N PHE A 88 9.37 -3.76 -1.78
CA PHE A 88 8.05 -3.43 -1.21
C PHE A 88 7.74 -1.94 -1.36
N ILE A 89 8.72 -1.07 -1.09
CA ILE A 89 8.57 0.38 -1.19
C ILE A 89 8.25 0.79 -2.63
N ILE A 90 9.02 0.32 -3.61
CA ILE A 90 8.76 0.57 -5.04
C ILE A 90 7.44 -0.09 -5.47
N GLY A 91 7.18 -1.28 -4.98
CA GLY A 91 5.97 -2.05 -5.24
C GLY A 91 4.68 -1.35 -4.78
N TRP A 92 4.74 -0.44 -3.82
CA TRP A 92 3.56 0.32 -3.36
C TRP A 92 2.87 1.08 -4.49
N VAL A 93 3.61 1.65 -5.45
CA VAL A 93 3.02 2.37 -6.59
C VAL A 93 2.21 1.41 -7.46
N VAL A 94 2.79 0.27 -7.82
CA VAL A 94 2.15 -0.75 -8.65
C VAL A 94 0.96 -1.38 -7.91
N ALA A 95 1.16 -1.73 -6.65
CA ALA A 95 0.12 -2.32 -5.81
C ALA A 95 -1.09 -1.39 -5.64
N THR A 96 -0.85 -0.09 -5.42
CA THR A 96 -1.91 0.91 -5.33
C THR A 96 -2.66 1.06 -6.66
N PHE A 97 -1.93 1.08 -7.78
CA PHE A 97 -2.54 1.12 -9.11
C PHE A 97 -3.46 -0.08 -9.34
N VAL A 98 -2.98 -1.29 -9.05
CA VAL A 98 -3.76 -2.52 -9.22
C VAL A 98 -4.95 -2.56 -8.27
N THR A 99 -4.77 -2.17 -6.99
CA THR A 99 -5.88 -2.06 -6.03
C THR A 99 -6.97 -1.14 -6.59
N GLY A 100 -6.60 0.06 -7.05
CA GLY A 100 -7.54 1.01 -7.61
C GLY A 100 -8.23 0.49 -8.87
N LEU A 101 -7.49 -0.14 -9.76
CA LEU A 101 -8.02 -0.71 -11.00
C LEU A 101 -9.08 -1.80 -10.74
N ILE A 102 -8.85 -2.64 -9.73
CA ILE A 102 -9.82 -3.67 -9.33
C ILE A 102 -11.03 -3.00 -8.67
N ALA A 103 -10.83 -2.04 -7.76
CA ALA A 103 -11.91 -1.32 -7.10
C ALA A 103 -12.83 -0.62 -8.13
N GLU A 104 -12.27 0.12 -9.08
CA GLU A 104 -13.01 0.81 -10.15
C GLU A 104 -13.82 -0.16 -11.04
N ARG A 105 -13.38 -1.42 -11.19
CA ARG A 105 -14.08 -2.42 -12.00
C ARG A 105 -15.13 -3.22 -11.25
N THR A 106 -14.96 -3.39 -9.95
CA THR A 106 -15.80 -4.27 -9.13
C THR A 106 -16.85 -3.53 -8.32
N VAL A 107 -16.59 -2.27 -7.96
CA VAL A 107 -17.49 -1.45 -7.16
C VAL A 107 -18.23 -0.46 -8.05
N ARG A 108 -19.56 -0.42 -7.94
CA ARG A 108 -20.42 0.47 -8.72
C ARG A 108 -21.46 1.11 -7.82
N GLU A 109 -21.93 2.30 -8.19
CA GLU A 109 -23.07 2.94 -7.55
C GLU A 109 -24.31 2.07 -7.61
N GLY A 110 -25.13 2.14 -6.57
CA GLY A 110 -26.38 1.36 -6.49
C GLY A 110 -26.22 -0.12 -6.18
N GLN A 111 -24.99 -0.63 -6.04
CA GLN A 111 -24.78 -1.99 -5.56
C GLN A 111 -25.12 -2.12 -4.07
N ALA A 112 -25.60 -3.32 -3.67
CA ALA A 112 -25.74 -3.67 -2.27
C ALA A 112 -24.42 -3.48 -1.50
N GLU A 113 -24.49 -2.99 -0.28
CA GLU A 113 -23.32 -2.72 0.58
C GLU A 113 -22.37 -3.90 0.72
N THR A 114 -22.92 -5.13 0.81
CA THR A 114 -22.12 -6.35 0.86
C THR A 114 -21.27 -6.55 -0.39
N ARG A 115 -21.81 -6.25 -1.57
CA ARG A 115 -21.06 -6.35 -2.83
C ARG A 115 -19.95 -5.31 -2.91
N GLN A 116 -20.22 -4.08 -2.47
CA GLN A 116 -19.20 -3.04 -2.40
C GLN A 116 -18.08 -3.44 -1.42
N PHE A 117 -18.44 -3.99 -0.25
CA PHE A 117 -17.47 -4.49 0.73
C PHE A 117 -16.58 -5.57 0.10
N ILE A 118 -17.17 -6.57 -0.53
CA ILE A 118 -16.43 -7.66 -1.19
C ILE A 118 -15.51 -7.09 -2.28
N GLY A 119 -15.98 -6.14 -3.10
CA GLY A 119 -15.20 -5.52 -4.15
C GLY A 119 -13.96 -4.79 -3.61
N PHE A 120 -14.12 -3.93 -2.61
CA PHE A 120 -13.00 -3.22 -1.99
C PHE A 120 -12.05 -4.17 -1.24
N PHE A 121 -12.60 -5.18 -0.56
CA PHE A 121 -11.77 -6.16 0.16
C PHE A 121 -10.92 -6.98 -0.81
N LEU A 122 -11.51 -7.49 -1.89
CA LEU A 122 -10.77 -8.21 -2.92
C LEU A 122 -9.72 -7.32 -3.60
N ALA A 123 -10.05 -6.06 -3.89
CA ALA A 123 -9.10 -5.11 -4.43
C ALA A 123 -7.90 -4.91 -3.49
N SER A 124 -8.16 -4.73 -2.19
CA SER A 124 -7.14 -4.57 -1.16
C SER A 124 -6.26 -5.81 -1.02
N VAL A 125 -6.85 -7.01 -1.02
CA VAL A 125 -6.10 -8.27 -0.92
C VAL A 125 -5.26 -8.52 -2.17
N LEU A 126 -5.85 -8.41 -3.36
CA LEU A 126 -5.14 -8.69 -4.61
C LEU A 126 -4.03 -7.67 -4.88
N GLY A 127 -4.30 -6.37 -4.74
CA GLY A 127 -3.29 -5.33 -4.96
C GLY A 127 -2.33 -5.21 -3.78
N GLY A 128 -2.86 -5.02 -2.56
CA GLY A 128 -2.07 -4.71 -1.37
C GLY A 128 -1.34 -5.90 -0.74
N ILE A 129 -1.72 -7.14 -1.05
CA ILE A 129 -1.02 -8.34 -0.58
C ILE A 129 -0.41 -9.09 -1.77
N VAL A 130 -1.22 -9.64 -2.68
CA VAL A 130 -0.71 -10.55 -3.72
C VAL A 130 0.30 -9.84 -4.63
N VAL A 131 -0.07 -8.71 -5.24
CA VAL A 131 0.83 -7.97 -6.14
C VAL A 131 2.02 -7.41 -5.39
N LEU A 132 1.81 -6.85 -4.21
CA LEU A 132 2.89 -6.27 -3.41
C LEU A 132 3.92 -7.34 -3.01
N TYR A 133 3.47 -8.52 -2.58
CA TYR A 133 4.35 -9.62 -2.22
C TYR A 133 5.06 -10.21 -3.44
N ALA A 134 4.38 -10.29 -4.58
CA ALA A 134 5.00 -10.76 -5.83
C ALA A 134 6.16 -9.87 -6.29
N ILE A 135 6.19 -8.60 -5.91
CA ILE A 135 7.29 -7.67 -6.17
C ILE A 135 8.31 -7.69 -5.02
N GLY A 136 7.84 -7.63 -3.79
CA GLY A 136 8.67 -7.46 -2.61
C GLY A 136 9.51 -8.68 -2.26
N MET A 137 8.93 -9.90 -2.30
CA MET A 137 9.64 -11.11 -1.90
C MET A 137 10.83 -11.45 -2.83
N PRO A 138 10.71 -11.41 -4.18
CA PRO A 138 11.86 -11.61 -5.06
C PRO A 138 12.95 -10.57 -4.83
N TRP A 139 12.58 -9.32 -4.55
CA TRP A 139 13.55 -8.28 -4.21
C TRP A 139 14.34 -8.60 -2.93
N VAL A 140 13.62 -8.99 -1.85
CA VAL A 140 14.28 -9.41 -0.60
C VAL A 140 15.25 -10.56 -0.87
N SER A 141 14.80 -11.58 -1.60
CA SER A 141 15.63 -12.73 -1.97
C SER A 141 16.90 -12.31 -2.72
N ALA A 142 16.76 -11.44 -3.71
CA ALA A 142 17.89 -10.96 -4.53
C ALA A 142 18.89 -10.12 -3.72
N VAL A 143 18.40 -9.22 -2.83
CA VAL A 143 19.26 -8.30 -2.08
C VAL A 143 19.94 -8.99 -0.89
N THR A 144 19.27 -9.96 -0.27
CA THR A 144 19.80 -10.65 0.92
C THR A 144 20.51 -11.96 0.64
N GLY A 145 20.35 -12.50 -0.58
CA GLY A 145 20.83 -13.86 -0.92
C GLY A 145 19.99 -14.98 -0.27
N THR A 146 18.91 -14.66 0.41
CA THR A 146 18.04 -15.65 1.08
C THR A 146 17.19 -16.37 0.04
N PRO A 147 17.05 -17.72 0.08
CA PRO A 147 16.20 -18.46 -0.85
C PRO A 147 14.77 -17.93 -0.84
N LEU A 148 14.17 -17.77 -2.03
CA LEU A 148 12.82 -17.19 -2.20
C LEU A 148 11.75 -17.91 -1.34
N MET A 149 11.84 -19.25 -1.25
CA MET A 149 10.91 -20.04 -0.42
C MET A 149 11.01 -19.70 1.08
N THR A 150 12.21 -19.41 1.57
CA THR A 150 12.45 -18.99 2.96
C THR A 150 11.85 -17.60 3.18
N VAL A 151 12.05 -16.67 2.24
CA VAL A 151 11.44 -15.33 2.29
C VAL A 151 9.91 -15.44 2.26
N ALA A 152 9.36 -16.26 1.38
CA ALA A 152 7.92 -16.47 1.25
C ALA A 152 7.33 -17.06 2.56
N ALA A 153 7.95 -18.12 3.09
CA ALA A 153 7.50 -18.73 4.36
C ALA A 153 7.51 -17.74 5.52
N GLY A 154 8.57 -16.95 5.64
CA GLY A 154 8.63 -15.90 6.66
C GLY A 154 7.58 -14.80 6.45
N SER A 155 7.30 -14.43 5.19
CA SER A 155 6.31 -13.40 4.86
C SER A 155 4.87 -13.82 5.21
N LEU A 156 4.58 -15.10 5.42
CA LEU A 156 3.28 -15.55 5.92
C LEU A 156 2.91 -14.92 7.26
N ALA A 157 3.90 -14.56 8.07
CA ALA A 157 3.67 -13.87 9.35
C ALA A 157 3.03 -12.48 9.18
N PHE A 158 3.13 -11.85 8.01
CA PHE A 158 2.53 -10.55 7.72
C PHE A 158 1.04 -10.65 7.37
N ILE A 159 0.60 -11.80 6.84
CA ILE A 159 -0.75 -11.98 6.27
C ILE A 159 -1.87 -11.64 7.27
N PRO A 160 -1.87 -12.09 8.54
CA PRO A 160 -2.94 -11.76 9.47
C PRO A 160 -3.08 -10.24 9.68
N GLY A 161 -1.95 -9.54 9.83
CA GLY A 161 -1.94 -8.08 9.95
C GLY A 161 -2.41 -7.38 8.67
N ASP A 162 -2.01 -7.87 7.50
CA ASP A 162 -2.38 -7.27 6.23
C ASP A 162 -3.85 -7.52 5.87
N LEU A 163 -4.42 -8.67 6.26
CA LEU A 163 -5.87 -8.91 6.14
C LEU A 163 -6.67 -7.96 7.05
N LEU A 164 -6.19 -7.69 8.25
CA LEU A 164 -6.80 -6.69 9.14
C LEU A 164 -6.74 -5.29 8.52
N LYS A 165 -5.60 -4.90 7.94
CA LYS A 165 -5.46 -3.63 7.21
C LYS A 165 -6.40 -3.57 6.00
N ALA A 166 -6.55 -4.67 5.26
CA ALA A 166 -7.48 -4.76 4.14
C ALA A 166 -8.93 -4.55 4.60
N ALA A 167 -9.33 -5.13 5.73
CA ALA A 167 -10.66 -4.92 6.30
C ALA A 167 -10.87 -3.46 6.72
N ILE A 168 -9.91 -2.85 7.43
CA ILE A 168 -9.98 -1.43 7.84
C ILE A 168 -10.05 -0.52 6.62
N ALA A 169 -9.20 -0.73 5.61
CA ALA A 169 -9.18 0.04 4.38
C ALA A 169 -10.51 -0.09 3.62
N THR A 170 -11.09 -1.28 3.60
CA THR A 170 -12.41 -1.54 2.98
C THR A 170 -13.53 -0.77 3.67
N LEU A 171 -13.56 -0.78 5.01
CA LEU A 171 -14.57 -0.04 5.78
C LEU A 171 -14.44 1.47 5.55
N ALA A 172 -13.21 2.00 5.58
CA ALA A 172 -12.95 3.40 5.29
C ALA A 172 -13.32 3.79 3.85
N ALA A 173 -12.95 2.96 2.87
CA ALA A 173 -13.29 3.19 1.47
C ALA A 173 -14.80 3.22 1.25
N ARG A 174 -15.56 2.29 1.85
CA ARG A 174 -17.02 2.31 1.77
C ARG A 174 -17.64 3.57 2.38
N ALA A 175 -17.14 3.98 3.54
CA ALA A 175 -17.64 5.20 4.20
C ALA A 175 -17.43 6.44 3.30
N VAL A 176 -16.28 6.54 2.64
CA VAL A 176 -15.99 7.61 1.68
C VAL A 176 -16.84 7.48 0.43
N TYR A 177 -16.96 6.27 -0.12
CA TYR A 177 -17.71 6.00 -1.36
C TYR A 177 -19.20 6.31 -1.24
N ALA A 178 -19.78 6.18 -0.04
CA ALA A 178 -21.17 6.55 0.21
C ALA A 178 -21.45 8.05 -0.04
N GLY A 179 -20.43 8.92 0.12
CA GLY A 179 -20.54 10.34 -0.16
C GLY A 179 -19.86 10.81 -1.45
N TYR A 180 -18.85 10.05 -1.91
CA TYR A 180 -18.02 10.40 -3.08
C TYR A 180 -17.70 9.13 -3.87
N PRO A 181 -18.56 8.70 -4.80
CA PRO A 181 -18.26 7.55 -5.65
C PRO A 181 -17.05 7.78 -6.55
N LEU A 182 -16.32 6.71 -6.91
CA LEU A 182 -15.09 6.69 -7.71
C LEU A 182 -15.31 7.22 -9.14
#